data_54e9bfea531ffe02856236222e9ed4af
#
_entry.id   54e9bfea531ffe02856236222e9ed4af
#
_cell.length_a   1.000
_cell.length_b   1.000
_cell.length_c   1.000
_cell.angle_alpha   90.00
_cell.angle_beta   90.00
_cell.angle_gamma   90.00
#
_symmetry.space_group_name_H-M   'P 1'
#
loop_
_entity.id
_entity.type
_entity.pdbx_description
1 polymer ?
#
loop_
_entity_poly.entity_id
_entity_poly.type
_entity_poly.pdbx_seq_one_letter_code
_entity_poly.pdbx_strand_id
1 'polypeptide(L)'
;MVTKLWKNYNSTHAYDGYFTKDNKLRKHATIISSILERYGKKKLQEIEKNCQSTISARGINFRVYAANNRAEEKKWPLDIIPRIIPKTQWNKVSKGLKQRVKALNLFIDDVYNQKKIFKDKIIPREIIFNSPFYVKECEGFSPKHKAWSNISGVDLIRNTNGDYLVLEDNLRVPSGVSYMLENRMVMRDVFPELFTRYKVASIHQYTNKLFNCMVECIPKKTANPHMVVL
;
A
#
# COMPACT_ATOMS: atom_id res chain seq x y z
N MET A 1 -33.03 1.58 -0.37
CA MET A 1 -33.28 2.34 -1.61
C MET A 1 -31.96 2.88 -2.11
N VAL A 2 -31.67 2.72 -3.41
CA VAL A 2 -30.54 3.38 -4.06
C VAL A 2 -30.94 4.87 -4.17
N THR A 3 -30.11 5.71 -3.64
CA THR A 3 -30.40 7.12 -3.46
C THR A 3 -30.10 7.93 -4.72
N LYS A 4 -30.47 9.20 -4.75
CA LYS A 4 -30.39 10.08 -5.92
C LYS A 4 -28.96 10.16 -6.52
N LEU A 5 -27.93 10.10 -5.68
CA LEU A 5 -26.52 10.18 -6.11
C LEU A 5 -26.10 8.94 -6.92
N TRP A 6 -26.60 7.76 -6.54
CA TRP A 6 -26.21 6.46 -7.10
C TRP A 6 -27.22 5.91 -8.12
N LYS A 7 -28.25 6.67 -8.50
CA LYS A 7 -29.37 6.18 -9.32
C LYS A 7 -28.96 5.49 -10.62
N ASN A 8 -27.89 5.95 -11.25
CA ASN A 8 -27.39 5.43 -12.52
C ASN A 8 -26.09 4.62 -12.36
N TYR A 9 -25.69 4.36 -11.12
CA TYR A 9 -24.47 3.59 -10.87
C TYR A 9 -24.76 2.09 -10.96
N ASN A 10 -23.96 1.39 -11.75
CA ASN A 10 -24.06 -0.06 -11.91
C ASN A 10 -22.65 -0.70 -11.87
N SER A 11 -22.46 -1.63 -10.96
CA SER A 11 -21.18 -2.31 -10.73
C SER A 11 -21.26 -3.80 -11.12
N THR A 12 -21.46 -4.10 -12.40
CA THR A 12 -21.71 -5.49 -12.82
C THR A 12 -20.48 -6.33 -13.07
N HIS A 13 -19.31 -5.74 -13.29
CA HIS A 13 -18.14 -6.47 -13.81
C HIS A 13 -17.02 -6.74 -12.79
N ALA A 14 -17.02 -6.07 -11.64
CA ALA A 14 -15.99 -6.20 -10.63
C ALA A 14 -16.57 -6.22 -9.22
N TYR A 15 -15.73 -6.52 -8.22
CA TYR A 15 -16.11 -6.32 -6.83
C TYR A 15 -16.24 -4.83 -6.52
N ASP A 16 -17.44 -4.43 -6.14
CA ASP A 16 -17.69 -3.06 -5.69
C ASP A 16 -17.58 -2.96 -4.17
N GLY A 17 -16.85 -1.95 -3.68
CA GLY A 17 -16.65 -1.71 -2.25
C GLY A 17 -17.88 -1.14 -1.53
N TYR A 18 -18.80 -0.53 -2.27
CA TYR A 18 -20.00 0.13 -1.75
C TYR A 18 -21.26 -0.71 -1.92
N PHE A 19 -21.40 -1.40 -3.05
CA PHE A 19 -22.63 -2.14 -3.38
C PHE A 19 -22.40 -3.66 -3.49
N THR A 20 -23.43 -4.40 -3.21
CA THR A 20 -23.50 -5.84 -3.50
C THR A 20 -23.88 -6.05 -4.97
N LYS A 21 -23.80 -7.29 -5.46
CA LYS A 21 -24.27 -7.66 -6.81
C LYS A 21 -25.77 -7.36 -7.03
N ASP A 22 -26.56 -7.36 -5.94
CA ASP A 22 -27.99 -7.01 -5.96
C ASP A 22 -28.23 -5.50 -5.79
N ASN A 23 -27.22 -4.69 -6.03
CA ASN A 23 -27.27 -3.23 -5.91
C ASN A 23 -27.69 -2.71 -4.51
N LYS A 24 -27.44 -3.50 -3.46
CA LYS A 24 -27.67 -3.11 -2.06
C LYS A 24 -26.42 -2.52 -1.46
N LEU A 25 -26.55 -1.41 -0.75
CA LEU A 25 -25.43 -0.77 -0.07
C LEU A 25 -24.83 -1.69 1.02
N ARG A 26 -23.51 -1.86 1.00
CA ARG A 26 -22.81 -2.65 2.00
C ARG A 26 -22.81 -1.95 3.35
N LYS A 27 -22.93 -2.72 4.43
CA LYS A 27 -22.97 -2.19 5.81
C LYS A 27 -21.85 -1.19 6.12
N HIS A 28 -20.63 -1.46 5.69
CA HIS A 28 -19.49 -0.59 5.95
C HIS A 28 -19.47 0.69 5.09
N ALA A 29 -20.28 0.78 4.04
CA ALA A 29 -20.39 1.93 3.17
C ALA A 29 -21.57 2.87 3.52
N THR A 30 -22.43 2.51 4.49
CA THR A 30 -23.64 3.27 4.80
C THR A 30 -23.34 4.69 5.29
N ILE A 31 -22.37 4.87 6.17
CA ILE A 31 -22.02 6.20 6.72
C ILE A 31 -21.47 7.09 5.61
N ILE A 32 -20.50 6.62 4.84
CA ILE A 32 -19.91 7.43 3.76
C ILE A 32 -20.94 7.76 2.68
N SER A 33 -21.77 6.79 2.30
CA SER A 33 -22.85 7.03 1.31
C SER A 33 -23.80 8.13 1.79
N SER A 34 -24.21 8.11 3.06
CA SER A 34 -25.08 9.16 3.62
C SER A 34 -24.43 10.55 3.64
N ILE A 35 -23.12 10.63 3.87
CA ILE A 35 -22.35 11.88 3.83
C ILE A 35 -22.28 12.39 2.39
N LEU A 36 -21.89 11.54 1.44
CA LEU A 36 -21.79 11.91 0.03
C LEU A 36 -23.13 12.39 -0.53
N GLU A 37 -24.22 11.76 -0.15
CA GLU A 37 -25.56 12.18 -0.54
C GLU A 37 -26.00 13.52 0.01
N ARG A 38 -25.71 13.77 1.29
CA ARG A 38 -26.00 15.04 1.91
C ARG A 38 -25.21 16.19 1.25
N TYR A 39 -23.97 15.93 0.81
CA TYR A 39 -23.19 16.91 0.06
C TYR A 39 -23.75 17.11 -1.35
N GLY A 40 -24.20 16.08 -2.00
CA GLY A 40 -24.70 16.11 -3.36
C GLY A 40 -23.62 16.45 -4.40
N LYS A 41 -23.98 16.31 -5.68
CA LYS A 41 -23.04 16.40 -6.80
C LYS A 41 -22.25 17.73 -6.82
N LYS A 42 -22.93 18.85 -6.64
CA LYS A 42 -22.30 20.19 -6.72
C LYS A 42 -21.20 20.37 -5.65
N LYS A 43 -21.51 19.99 -4.40
CA LYS A 43 -20.52 20.10 -3.29
C LYS A 43 -19.36 19.12 -3.46
N LEU A 44 -19.61 17.93 -3.97
CA LEU A 44 -18.55 16.95 -4.24
C LEU A 44 -17.60 17.43 -5.34
N GLN A 45 -18.09 18.07 -6.39
CA GLN A 45 -17.25 18.68 -7.42
C GLN A 45 -16.40 19.84 -6.87
N GLU A 46 -16.94 20.64 -5.96
CA GLU A 46 -16.18 21.68 -5.26
C GLU A 46 -15.07 21.07 -4.39
N ILE A 47 -15.37 20.01 -3.63
CA ILE A 47 -14.42 19.28 -2.80
C ILE A 47 -13.30 18.69 -3.66
N GLU A 48 -13.63 18.06 -4.78
CA GLU A 48 -12.67 17.50 -5.73
C GLU A 48 -11.71 18.58 -6.25
N LYS A 49 -12.25 19.72 -6.66
CA LYS A 49 -11.43 20.85 -7.10
C LYS A 49 -10.51 21.38 -5.99
N ASN A 50 -11.01 21.51 -4.76
CA ASN A 50 -10.21 21.94 -3.61
C ASN A 50 -9.13 20.91 -3.26
N CYS A 51 -9.45 19.60 -3.37
CA CYS A 51 -8.50 18.51 -3.19
C CYS A 51 -7.34 18.63 -4.19
N GLN A 52 -7.64 18.81 -5.48
CA GLN A 52 -6.63 18.98 -6.52
C GLN A 52 -5.76 20.20 -6.29
N SER A 53 -6.36 21.32 -5.86
CA SER A 53 -5.62 22.54 -5.52
C SER A 53 -4.70 22.34 -4.32
N THR A 54 -5.16 21.63 -3.28
CA THR A 54 -4.37 21.31 -2.09
C THR A 54 -3.18 20.41 -2.44
N ILE A 55 -3.40 19.36 -3.25
CA ILE A 55 -2.34 18.47 -3.73
C ILE A 55 -1.29 19.26 -4.50
N SER A 56 -1.71 20.13 -5.42
CA SER A 56 -0.79 20.97 -6.21
C SER A 56 0.00 21.94 -5.33
N ALA A 57 -0.67 22.59 -4.36
CA ALA A 57 -0.02 23.53 -3.44
C ALA A 57 1.00 22.86 -2.50
N ARG A 58 0.81 21.56 -2.20
CA ARG A 58 1.75 20.76 -1.42
C ARG A 58 2.90 20.18 -2.27
N GLY A 59 2.93 20.46 -3.58
CA GLY A 59 3.95 19.95 -4.49
C GLY A 59 3.91 18.43 -4.67
N ILE A 60 2.73 17.80 -4.48
CA ILE A 60 2.58 16.35 -4.59
C ILE A 60 2.38 16.01 -6.07
N ASN A 61 3.47 15.63 -6.71
CA ASN A 61 3.53 15.28 -8.11
C ASN A 61 4.24 13.93 -8.29
N PHE A 62 4.11 13.33 -9.45
CA PHE A 62 4.92 12.18 -9.84
C PHE A 62 5.44 12.35 -11.25
N ARG A 63 6.60 11.76 -11.51
CA ARG A 63 7.23 11.81 -12.83
C ARG A 63 6.96 10.52 -13.57
N VAL A 64 6.50 10.67 -14.79
CA VAL A 64 6.34 9.55 -15.73
C VAL A 64 7.40 9.71 -16.81
N TYR A 65 8.14 8.65 -17.07
CA TYR A 65 9.06 8.62 -18.20
C TYR A 65 8.28 8.24 -19.44
N ALA A 66 8.13 9.20 -20.37
CA ALA A 66 7.55 8.95 -21.68
C ALA A 66 8.50 8.06 -22.52
N ALA A 67 8.00 7.49 -23.62
CA ALA A 67 8.76 6.62 -24.51
C ALA A 67 10.04 7.25 -25.10
N ASN A 68 10.15 8.59 -25.04
CA ASN A 68 11.32 9.37 -25.46
C ASN A 68 12.31 9.69 -24.33
N ASN A 69 12.21 9.02 -23.17
CA ASN A 69 13.00 9.25 -21.96
C ASN A 69 12.87 10.67 -21.36
N ARG A 70 11.92 11.47 -21.78
CA ARG A 70 11.63 12.76 -21.13
C ARG A 70 10.74 12.51 -19.91
N ALA A 71 11.16 13.05 -18.78
CA ALA A 71 10.35 13.03 -17.57
C ALA A 71 9.22 14.06 -17.68
N GLU A 72 7.98 13.59 -17.69
CA GLU A 72 6.80 14.44 -17.60
C GLU A 72 6.30 14.46 -16.16
N GLU A 73 6.14 15.65 -15.61
CA GLU A 73 5.56 15.82 -14.29
C GLU A 73 4.05 15.78 -14.40
N LYS A 74 3.43 14.84 -13.69
CA LYS A 74 1.96 14.69 -13.64
C LYS A 74 1.45 14.98 -12.24
N LYS A 75 0.29 15.63 -12.19
CA LYS A 75 -0.43 15.82 -10.92
C LYS A 75 -0.83 14.48 -10.34
N TRP A 76 -0.71 14.35 -9.01
CA TRP A 76 -1.16 13.15 -8.31
C TRP A 76 -2.69 13.02 -8.38
N PRO A 77 -3.23 11.94 -8.93
CA PRO A 77 -4.67 11.72 -8.99
C PRO A 77 -5.16 11.17 -7.64
N LEU A 78 -5.97 11.92 -6.93
CA LEU A 78 -6.63 11.45 -5.72
C LEU A 78 -8.15 11.37 -5.95
N ASP A 79 -8.71 10.18 -5.85
CA ASP A 79 -10.15 9.96 -5.80
C ASP A 79 -10.68 10.40 -4.44
N ILE A 80 -11.62 11.31 -4.42
CA ILE A 80 -12.25 11.81 -3.19
C ILE A 80 -13.24 10.83 -2.57
N ILE A 81 -13.64 9.79 -3.28
CA ILE A 81 -14.51 8.72 -2.77
C ILE A 81 -13.64 7.62 -2.17
N PRO A 82 -13.47 7.57 -0.84
CA PRO A 82 -12.49 6.70 -0.23
C PRO A 82 -12.92 5.23 -0.28
N ARG A 83 -11.98 4.36 -0.55
CA ARG A 83 -12.17 2.92 -0.44
C ARG A 83 -12.17 2.50 1.03
N ILE A 84 -13.28 1.96 1.52
CA ILE A 84 -13.42 1.52 2.91
C ILE A 84 -12.96 0.07 3.06
N ILE A 85 -11.98 -0.16 3.92
CA ILE A 85 -11.50 -1.49 4.29
C ILE A 85 -11.90 -1.76 5.74
N PRO A 86 -12.90 -2.63 6.01
CA PRO A 86 -13.30 -2.98 7.37
C PRO A 86 -12.17 -3.62 8.17
N LYS A 87 -12.13 -3.35 9.49
CA LYS A 87 -11.10 -3.88 10.40
C LYS A 87 -10.95 -5.41 10.31
N THR A 88 -12.06 -6.12 10.20
CA THR A 88 -12.06 -7.59 10.09
C THR A 88 -11.35 -8.06 8.83
N GLN A 89 -11.62 -7.41 7.69
CA GLN A 89 -10.92 -7.71 6.44
C GLN A 89 -9.44 -7.34 6.54
N TRP A 90 -9.11 -6.16 7.07
CA TRP A 90 -7.73 -5.73 7.25
C TRP A 90 -6.94 -6.67 8.16
N ASN A 91 -7.53 -7.16 9.25
CA ASN A 91 -6.87 -8.11 10.14
C ASN A 91 -6.53 -9.43 9.42
N LYS A 92 -7.45 -9.96 8.59
CA LYS A 92 -7.20 -11.16 7.79
C LYS A 92 -6.07 -10.93 6.80
N VAL A 93 -6.14 -9.84 6.03
CA VAL A 93 -5.14 -9.48 5.02
C VAL A 93 -3.78 -9.25 5.66
N SER A 94 -3.68 -8.42 6.69
CA SER A 94 -2.42 -8.09 7.34
C SER A 94 -1.74 -9.31 7.99
N LYS A 95 -2.53 -10.27 8.52
CA LYS A 95 -2.00 -11.55 9.02
C LYS A 95 -1.36 -12.36 7.88
N GLY A 96 -2.05 -12.47 6.74
CA GLY A 96 -1.52 -13.17 5.57
C GLY A 96 -0.27 -12.51 5.00
N LEU A 97 -0.26 -11.17 4.90
CA LEU A 97 0.90 -10.41 4.42
C LEU A 97 2.12 -10.57 5.32
N LYS A 98 1.94 -10.54 6.65
CA LYS A 98 3.03 -10.80 7.61
C LYS A 98 3.62 -12.19 7.43
N GLN A 99 2.79 -13.21 7.24
CA GLN A 99 3.22 -14.58 6.96
C GLN A 99 4.00 -14.65 5.64
N ARG A 100 3.49 -14.02 4.59
CA ARG A 100 4.13 -13.96 3.27
C ARG A 100 5.51 -13.32 3.31
N VAL A 101 5.62 -12.12 3.87
CA VAL A 101 6.90 -11.40 3.99
C VAL A 101 7.90 -12.20 4.82
N LYS A 102 7.45 -12.85 5.90
CA LYS A 102 8.32 -13.76 6.68
C LYS A 102 8.82 -14.93 5.84
N ALA A 103 7.95 -15.56 5.06
CA ALA A 103 8.34 -16.68 4.18
C ALA A 103 9.34 -16.22 3.11
N LEU A 104 9.15 -15.05 2.50
CA LEU A 104 10.05 -14.48 1.53
C LEU A 104 11.43 -14.16 2.12
N ASN A 105 11.49 -13.62 3.34
CA ASN A 105 12.76 -13.39 4.04
C ASN A 105 13.48 -14.71 4.37
N LEU A 106 12.76 -15.75 4.79
CA LEU A 106 13.34 -17.08 5.02
C LEU A 106 13.82 -17.73 3.72
N PHE A 107 13.12 -17.52 2.61
CA PHE A 107 13.56 -17.98 1.31
C PHE A 107 14.88 -17.32 0.90
N ILE A 108 15.00 -16.01 1.05
CA ILE A 108 16.26 -15.30 0.73
C ILE A 108 17.40 -15.81 1.64
N ASP A 109 17.12 -15.98 2.94
CA ASP A 109 18.10 -16.51 3.88
C ASP A 109 18.58 -17.93 3.48
N ASP A 110 17.67 -18.79 3.04
CA ASP A 110 18.01 -20.15 2.56
C ASP A 110 18.84 -20.11 1.27
N VAL A 111 18.51 -19.23 0.34
CA VAL A 111 19.25 -19.03 -0.91
C VAL A 111 20.72 -18.68 -0.66
N TYR A 112 20.99 -17.78 0.26
CA TYR A 112 22.34 -17.33 0.57
C TYR A 112 23.10 -18.25 1.55
N ASN A 113 22.40 -19.13 2.27
CA ASN A 113 23.01 -19.99 3.30
C ASN A 113 22.85 -21.49 3.01
N GLN A 114 21.73 -22.08 3.45
CA GLN A 114 21.58 -23.56 3.44
C GLN A 114 21.28 -24.15 2.05
N LYS A 115 20.70 -23.36 1.17
CA LYS A 115 20.37 -23.72 -0.22
C LYS A 115 19.49 -24.98 -0.31
N LYS A 116 18.61 -25.18 0.71
CA LYS A 116 17.71 -26.34 0.79
C LYS A 116 16.71 -26.35 -0.36
N ILE A 117 16.16 -25.19 -0.70
CA ILE A 117 15.16 -25.06 -1.77
C ILE A 117 15.64 -25.61 -3.12
N PHE A 118 16.97 -25.53 -3.38
CA PHE A 118 17.60 -26.12 -4.57
C PHE A 118 17.87 -27.61 -4.40
N LYS A 119 18.29 -28.06 -3.19
CA LYS A 119 18.52 -29.48 -2.88
C LYS A 119 17.22 -30.25 -3.00
N ASP A 120 16.12 -29.66 -2.53
CA ASP A 120 14.77 -30.23 -2.59
C ASP A 120 14.11 -30.06 -3.98
N LYS A 121 14.84 -29.47 -4.95
CA LYS A 121 14.40 -29.26 -6.35
C LYS A 121 13.08 -28.49 -6.49
N ILE A 122 12.77 -27.61 -5.54
CA ILE A 122 11.54 -26.81 -5.56
C ILE A 122 11.63 -25.71 -6.63
N ILE A 123 12.81 -25.09 -6.78
CA ILE A 123 13.09 -24.15 -7.87
C ILE A 123 14.41 -24.51 -8.57
N PRO A 124 14.53 -24.23 -9.87
CA PRO A 124 15.81 -24.37 -10.60
C PRO A 124 16.84 -23.37 -10.09
N ARG A 125 18.08 -23.81 -9.91
CA ARG A 125 19.20 -22.97 -9.43
C ARG A 125 19.47 -21.79 -10.37
N GLU A 126 19.33 -22.02 -11.66
CA GLU A 126 19.65 -21.11 -12.74
C GLU A 126 18.83 -19.83 -12.65
N ILE A 127 17.58 -19.90 -12.17
CA ILE A 127 16.70 -18.73 -11.98
C ILE A 127 17.34 -17.72 -11.02
N ILE A 128 18.02 -18.20 -9.99
CA ILE A 128 18.62 -17.33 -8.97
C ILE A 128 20.05 -16.95 -9.36
N PHE A 129 20.90 -17.93 -9.68
CA PHE A 129 22.34 -17.68 -9.86
C PHE A 129 22.67 -16.96 -11.18
N ASN A 130 21.79 -17.03 -12.19
CA ASN A 130 21.91 -16.24 -13.42
C ASN A 130 21.24 -14.85 -13.30
N SER A 131 20.60 -14.54 -12.19
CA SER A 131 20.01 -13.23 -11.96
C SER A 131 21.10 -12.17 -11.76
N PRO A 132 21.03 -11.01 -12.46
CA PRO A 132 21.97 -9.92 -12.24
C PRO A 132 21.83 -9.27 -10.85
N PHE A 133 20.78 -9.61 -10.11
CA PHE A 133 20.54 -9.14 -8.75
C PHE A 133 21.03 -10.10 -7.67
N TYR A 134 21.60 -11.25 -8.05
CA TYR A 134 22.24 -12.14 -7.09
C TYR A 134 23.61 -11.56 -6.68
N VAL A 135 23.79 -11.34 -5.38
CA VAL A 135 25.02 -10.76 -4.82
C VAL A 135 25.81 -11.85 -4.14
N LYS A 136 26.84 -12.36 -4.82
CA LYS A 136 27.66 -13.51 -4.35
C LYS A 136 28.34 -13.22 -3.00
N GLU A 137 28.69 -11.98 -2.73
CA GLU A 137 29.33 -11.53 -1.49
C GLU A 137 28.43 -11.68 -0.26
N CYS A 138 27.12 -11.87 -0.47
CA CYS A 138 26.16 -12.15 0.60
C CYS A 138 26.08 -13.64 0.99
N GLU A 139 26.79 -14.55 0.28
CA GLU A 139 26.80 -15.97 0.65
C GLU A 139 27.42 -16.17 2.05
N GLY A 140 26.74 -16.94 2.88
CA GLY A 140 27.16 -17.20 4.25
C GLY A 140 26.82 -16.08 5.24
N PHE A 141 26.28 -14.95 4.76
CA PHE A 141 25.79 -13.87 5.63
C PHE A 141 24.33 -14.13 6.01
N SER A 142 23.96 -13.78 7.23
CA SER A 142 22.57 -13.75 7.68
C SER A 142 22.31 -12.48 8.48
N PRO A 143 21.42 -11.61 8.04
CA PRO A 143 21.13 -10.38 8.77
C PRO A 143 20.41 -10.68 10.10
N LYS A 144 20.43 -9.73 11.02
CA LYS A 144 19.70 -9.80 12.28
C LYS A 144 18.24 -10.18 12.01
N HIS A 145 17.73 -11.13 12.78
CA HIS A 145 16.37 -11.68 12.63
C HIS A 145 16.06 -12.30 11.25
N LYS A 146 17.06 -12.55 10.41
CA LYS A 146 16.92 -13.00 9.03
C LYS A 146 16.07 -12.03 8.19
N ALA A 147 16.11 -10.75 8.52
CA ALA A 147 15.36 -9.70 7.85
C ALA A 147 16.14 -9.13 6.67
N TRP A 148 16.10 -9.82 5.54
CA TRP A 148 16.73 -9.40 4.29
C TRP A 148 15.99 -8.22 3.63
N SER A 149 14.66 -8.23 3.71
CA SER A 149 13.82 -7.10 3.32
C SER A 149 13.20 -6.49 4.58
N ASN A 150 13.71 -5.34 5.00
CA ASN A 150 13.24 -4.62 6.18
C ASN A 150 11.96 -3.84 5.90
N ILE A 151 11.76 -3.41 4.66
CA ILE A 151 10.58 -2.69 4.18
C ILE A 151 10.10 -3.40 2.93
N SER A 152 8.86 -3.86 2.95
CA SER A 152 8.25 -4.60 1.86
C SER A 152 6.96 -3.91 1.42
N GLY A 153 6.80 -3.71 0.11
CA GLY A 153 5.56 -3.25 -0.52
C GLY A 153 4.87 -4.42 -1.21
N VAL A 154 3.74 -4.84 -0.69
CA VAL A 154 2.95 -5.92 -1.31
C VAL A 154 1.74 -5.34 -1.98
N ASP A 155 1.66 -5.44 -3.29
CA ASP A 155 0.56 -4.93 -4.09
C ASP A 155 -0.61 -5.91 -4.09
N LEU A 156 -1.80 -5.37 -3.86
CA LEU A 156 -3.01 -6.15 -3.69
C LEU A 156 -4.07 -5.75 -4.71
N ILE A 157 -4.73 -6.75 -5.27
CA ILE A 157 -5.94 -6.58 -6.06
C ILE A 157 -7.13 -7.27 -5.38
N ARG A 158 -8.34 -6.93 -5.80
CA ARG A 158 -9.55 -7.64 -5.38
C ARG A 158 -10.13 -8.44 -6.52
N ASN A 159 -10.41 -9.72 -6.27
CA ASN A 159 -11.16 -10.53 -7.21
C ASN A 159 -12.67 -10.22 -7.16
N THR A 160 -13.44 -10.82 -8.05
CA THR A 160 -14.89 -10.63 -8.15
C THR A 160 -15.68 -11.07 -6.91
N ASN A 161 -15.09 -11.94 -6.07
CA ASN A 161 -15.67 -12.40 -4.80
C ASN A 161 -15.34 -11.45 -3.63
N GLY A 162 -14.44 -10.49 -3.86
CA GLY A 162 -14.00 -9.54 -2.84
C GLY A 162 -12.82 -9.99 -2.00
N ASP A 163 -12.18 -11.11 -2.34
CA ASP A 163 -10.94 -11.54 -1.69
C ASP A 163 -9.77 -10.72 -2.20
N TYR A 164 -8.82 -10.45 -1.29
CA TYR A 164 -7.56 -9.82 -1.65
C TYR A 164 -6.58 -10.87 -2.17
N LEU A 165 -6.02 -10.61 -3.34
CA LEU A 165 -4.98 -11.39 -3.97
C LEU A 165 -3.71 -10.54 -4.04
N VAL A 166 -2.55 -11.18 -3.87
CA VAL A 166 -1.26 -10.53 -4.09
C VAL A 166 -1.02 -10.44 -5.59
N LEU A 167 -0.71 -9.24 -6.06
CA LEU A 167 -0.29 -8.99 -7.44
C LEU A 167 1.22 -9.13 -7.56
N GLU A 168 1.98 -8.44 -6.69
CA GLU A 168 3.43 -8.52 -6.63
C GLU A 168 3.98 -8.22 -5.24
N ASP A 169 5.25 -8.58 -5.02
CA ASP A 169 6.00 -8.28 -3.82
C ASP A 169 7.20 -7.38 -4.16
N ASN A 170 7.16 -6.14 -3.72
CA ASN A 170 8.28 -5.22 -3.82
C ASN A 170 9.14 -5.34 -2.56
N LEU A 171 10.18 -6.19 -2.61
CA LEU A 171 11.09 -6.46 -1.48
C LEU A 171 12.32 -5.57 -1.50
N ARG A 172 12.56 -4.86 -2.58
CA ARG A 172 13.66 -3.92 -2.75
C ARG A 172 13.09 -2.54 -3.06
N VAL A 173 13.47 -1.54 -2.28
CA VAL A 173 13.09 -0.12 -2.45
C VAL A 173 11.60 0.13 -2.77
N PRO A 174 10.64 -0.40 -1.98
CA PRO A 174 9.25 -0.07 -2.18
C PRO A 174 9.03 1.43 -2.03
N SER A 175 8.13 2.00 -2.83
CA SER A 175 7.85 3.42 -2.86
C SER A 175 6.38 3.73 -2.50
N GLY A 176 6.01 5.01 -2.49
CA GLY A 176 4.61 5.43 -2.40
C GLY A 176 4.07 5.70 -0.99
N VAL A 177 4.81 5.44 0.07
CA VAL A 177 4.32 5.67 1.45
C VAL A 177 4.07 7.15 1.73
N SER A 178 4.91 8.06 1.24
CA SER A 178 4.69 9.50 1.37
C SER A 178 3.37 9.92 0.74
N TYR A 179 3.02 9.38 -0.43
CA TYR A 179 1.71 9.62 -1.06
C TYR A 179 0.56 9.12 -0.19
N MET A 180 0.69 7.96 0.46
CA MET A 180 -0.33 7.46 1.38
C MET A 180 -0.53 8.41 2.57
N LEU A 181 0.55 8.93 3.16
CA LEU A 181 0.50 9.86 4.29
C LEU A 181 -0.16 11.19 3.86
N GLU A 182 0.25 11.74 2.72
CA GLU A 182 -0.32 12.98 2.18
C GLU A 182 -1.79 12.81 1.79
N ASN A 183 -2.15 11.73 1.11
CA ASN A 183 -3.55 11.41 0.80
C ASN A 183 -4.40 11.37 2.06
N ARG A 184 -3.88 10.78 3.15
CA ARG A 184 -4.58 10.74 4.43
C ARG A 184 -4.80 12.12 5.02
N MET A 185 -3.80 13.03 4.90
CA MET A 185 -3.92 14.42 5.38
C MET A 185 -4.93 15.19 4.55
N VAL A 186 -4.81 15.14 3.22
CA VAL A 186 -5.77 15.81 2.31
C VAL A 186 -7.19 15.33 2.56
N MET A 187 -7.40 14.00 2.66
CA MET A 187 -8.73 13.44 2.95
C MET A 187 -9.29 13.90 4.30
N ARG A 188 -8.45 14.08 5.32
CA ARG A 188 -8.89 14.63 6.61
C ARG A 188 -9.33 16.09 6.49
N ASP A 189 -8.61 16.88 5.69
CA ASP A 189 -8.91 18.31 5.50
C ASP A 189 -10.22 18.48 4.70
N VAL A 190 -10.46 17.66 3.69
CA VAL A 190 -11.65 17.80 2.83
C VAL A 190 -12.89 17.05 3.34
N PHE A 191 -12.70 16.00 4.15
CA PHE A 191 -13.77 15.21 4.75
C PHE A 191 -13.57 14.97 6.25
N PRO A 192 -13.48 16.01 7.10
CA PRO A 192 -13.24 15.85 8.53
C PRO A 192 -14.31 14.96 9.21
N GLU A 193 -15.55 15.04 8.74
CA GLU A 193 -16.67 14.27 9.29
C GLU A 193 -16.49 12.76 9.13
N LEU A 194 -15.82 12.28 8.05
CA LEU A 194 -15.50 10.87 7.91
C LEU A 194 -14.63 10.36 9.04
N PHE A 195 -13.64 11.14 9.43
CA PHE A 195 -12.70 10.76 10.49
C PHE A 195 -13.30 10.82 11.89
N THR A 196 -14.35 11.62 12.09
CA THR A 196 -15.08 11.65 13.37
C THR A 196 -16.09 10.50 13.47
N ARG A 197 -16.76 10.12 12.38
CA ARG A 197 -17.76 9.07 12.35
C ARG A 197 -17.20 7.66 12.20
N TYR A 198 -16.13 7.49 11.41
CA TYR A 198 -15.38 6.25 11.35
C TYR A 198 -14.20 6.30 12.30
N LYS A 199 -13.98 5.24 13.05
CA LYS A 199 -12.72 5.05 13.80
C LYS A 199 -11.61 4.63 12.83
N VAL A 200 -11.17 5.59 12.01
CA VAL A 200 -10.13 5.35 11.00
C VAL A 200 -8.81 5.05 11.71
N ALA A 201 -8.16 3.94 11.38
CA ALA A 201 -6.89 3.57 11.98
C ALA A 201 -5.81 4.62 11.69
N SER A 202 -5.05 5.00 12.72
CA SER A 202 -3.94 5.95 12.58
C SER A 202 -2.79 5.36 11.78
N ILE A 203 -2.16 6.17 10.96
CA ILE A 203 -0.93 5.86 10.22
C ILE A 203 0.24 6.76 10.63
N HIS A 204 0.06 7.65 11.62
CA HIS A 204 1.08 8.63 12.04
C HIS A 204 2.36 8.00 12.57
N GLN A 205 2.28 6.75 13.04
CA GLN A 205 3.47 6.06 13.58
C GLN A 205 4.39 5.49 12.50
N TYR A 206 4.08 5.66 11.21
CA TYR A 206 4.88 5.05 10.15
C TYR A 206 6.34 5.52 10.19
N THR A 207 6.57 6.82 10.25
CA THR A 207 7.91 7.42 10.28
C THR A 207 8.72 6.95 11.49
N ASN A 208 8.11 6.91 12.68
CA ASN A 208 8.76 6.41 13.89
C ASN A 208 9.08 4.91 13.78
N LYS A 209 8.20 4.11 13.17
CA LYS A 209 8.45 2.68 12.95
C LYS A 209 9.56 2.46 11.93
N LEU A 210 9.61 3.26 10.87
CA LEU A 210 10.69 3.22 9.89
C LEU A 210 12.03 3.55 10.58
N PHE A 211 12.09 4.63 11.34
CA PHE A 211 13.26 5.00 12.11
C PHE A 211 13.71 3.88 13.04
N ASN A 212 12.80 3.31 13.84
CA ASN A 212 13.11 2.19 14.73
C ASN A 212 13.60 0.95 13.97
N CYS A 213 13.05 0.68 12.80
CA CYS A 213 13.52 -0.41 11.93
C CYS A 213 14.97 -0.18 11.48
N MET A 214 15.34 1.05 11.14
CA MET A 214 16.72 1.41 10.80
C MET A 214 17.66 1.29 12.02
N VAL A 215 17.19 1.72 13.19
CA VAL A 215 17.96 1.55 14.47
C VAL A 215 18.23 0.06 14.75
N GLU A 216 17.26 -0.82 14.49
CA GLU A 216 17.44 -2.27 14.67
C GLU A 216 18.49 -2.87 13.71
N CYS A 217 18.78 -2.22 12.58
CA CYS A 217 19.81 -2.65 11.63
C CYS A 217 21.22 -2.21 12.00
N ILE A 218 21.37 -1.36 13.02
CA ILE A 218 22.67 -0.83 13.43
C ILE A 218 23.56 -1.96 14.00
N PRO A 219 24.84 -2.04 13.61
CA PRO A 219 25.79 -2.96 14.23
C PRO A 219 25.96 -2.69 15.73
N LYS A 220 25.98 -3.75 16.55
CA LYS A 220 25.98 -3.66 18.03
C LYS A 220 27.09 -2.81 18.64
N LYS A 221 28.18 -2.54 17.90
CA LYS A 221 29.36 -1.81 18.40
C LYS A 221 29.35 -0.31 18.04
N THR A 222 28.28 0.21 17.44
CA THR A 222 28.23 1.61 17.00
C THR A 222 27.65 2.48 18.12
N ALA A 223 28.46 3.31 18.75
CA ALA A 223 28.02 4.20 19.83
C ALA A 223 27.15 5.36 19.34
N ASN A 224 27.51 5.98 18.20
CA ASN A 224 26.79 7.10 17.60
C ASN A 224 26.51 6.81 16.13
N PRO A 225 25.41 6.11 15.81
CA PRO A 225 25.10 5.77 14.44
C PRO A 225 24.60 6.99 13.66
N HIS A 226 25.10 7.16 12.45
CA HIS A 226 24.59 8.14 11.49
C HIS A 226 23.66 7.44 10.50
N MET A 227 22.45 7.96 10.37
CA MET A 227 21.49 7.53 9.36
C MET A 227 21.34 8.62 8.30
N VAL A 228 21.48 8.25 7.05
CA VAL A 228 21.35 9.16 5.91
C VAL A 228 20.26 8.68 4.97
N VAL A 229 19.60 9.62 4.32
CA VAL A 229 18.65 9.37 3.22
C VAL A 229 19.33 9.82 1.93
N LEU A 230 19.37 8.92 0.95
CA LEU A 230 19.97 9.15 -0.37
C LEU A 230 18.90 9.49 -1.40
#